data_ebc987180330c45e993f17c7ab658688
#
_entry.id   ebc987180330c45e993f17c7ab658688
#
_cell.length_a   1.000
_cell.length_b   1.000
_cell.length_c   1.000
_cell.angle_alpha   90.00
_cell.angle_beta   90.00
_cell.angle_gamma   90.00
#
_symmetry.space_group_name_H-M   'P 1'
#
loop_
_entity.id
_entity.type
_entity.pdbx_description
1 polymer ?
#
loop_
_entity_poly.entity_id
_entity_poly.type
_entity_poly.pdbx_seq_one_letter_code
_entity_poly.pdbx_strand_id
1 'polypeptide(L)'
;NLKKSFSKIKPLICYAMKANFNKGIVNLMSKNNLGVDVVSKGELKKSLDCGVKNNKIVFSGVGKTEEEIKFALQKNIKQINVESEEELNEIGNMAISFKRKINISLRVNPNVDAQTHDKISTGRSEDKFGISEEKIEKICKYYKENKYININGLSIHIGSQICKITPFKRAFKKIKKLILSLKKKD
;
A
#
# COMPACT_ATOMS: atom_id res chain seq x y z
N ASN A 1 12.70 -18.55 -5.36
CA ASN A 1 11.46 -19.32 -5.47
C ASN A 1 10.24 -18.42 -5.71
N LEU A 2 10.00 -17.35 -4.89
CA LEU A 2 8.82 -16.47 -5.03
C LEU A 2 8.69 -15.86 -6.44
N LYS A 3 9.76 -15.29 -7.01
CA LYS A 3 9.75 -14.75 -8.39
C LYS A 3 9.36 -15.80 -9.43
N LYS A 4 9.81 -17.04 -9.28
CA LYS A 4 9.45 -18.14 -10.20
C LYS A 4 7.96 -18.46 -10.13
N SER A 5 7.38 -18.48 -8.89
CA SER A 5 5.95 -18.74 -8.70
C SER A 5 5.06 -17.68 -9.36
N PHE A 6 5.55 -16.46 -9.51
CA PHE A 6 4.83 -15.34 -10.13
C PHE A 6 5.31 -15.00 -11.56
N SER A 7 6.02 -15.91 -12.23
CA SER A 7 6.63 -15.64 -13.55
C SER A 7 5.64 -15.15 -14.61
N LYS A 8 4.38 -15.63 -14.57
CA LYS A 8 3.33 -15.25 -15.54
C LYS A 8 2.83 -13.81 -15.37
N ILE A 9 2.76 -13.31 -14.14
CA ILE A 9 2.19 -11.97 -13.85
C ILE A 9 3.25 -10.92 -13.50
N LYS A 10 4.49 -11.34 -13.26
CA LYS A 10 5.67 -10.49 -13.01
C LYS A 10 5.40 -9.32 -12.04
N PRO A 11 4.86 -9.55 -10.83
CA PRO A 11 4.53 -8.48 -9.90
C PRO A 11 5.79 -7.79 -9.40
N LEU A 12 5.67 -6.53 -8.98
CA LEU A 12 6.69 -5.91 -8.16
C LEU A 12 6.65 -6.53 -6.76
N ILE A 13 7.70 -7.24 -6.38
CA ILE A 13 7.85 -7.79 -5.03
C ILE A 13 8.56 -6.73 -4.19
N CYS A 14 7.89 -6.24 -3.14
CA CYS A 14 8.43 -5.27 -2.20
C CYS A 14 8.81 -5.97 -0.88
N TYR A 15 10.00 -5.68 -0.40
CA TYR A 15 10.47 -6.12 0.90
C TYR A 15 9.95 -5.17 1.99
N ALA A 16 9.29 -5.69 3.02
CA ALA A 16 8.82 -4.91 4.16
C ALA A 16 9.98 -4.52 5.08
N MET A 17 10.41 -3.26 5.03
CA MET A 17 11.61 -2.78 5.75
C MET A 17 11.46 -2.86 7.27
N LYS A 18 10.24 -2.77 7.79
CA LYS A 18 9.97 -2.94 9.24
C LYS A 18 10.44 -4.28 9.81
N ALA A 19 10.59 -5.32 8.98
CA ALA A 19 11.08 -6.63 9.41
C ALA A 19 12.58 -6.58 9.75
N ASN A 20 13.38 -5.93 8.91
CA ASN A 20 14.80 -5.67 9.17
C ASN A 20 15.32 -4.60 8.19
N PHE A 21 15.64 -3.44 8.70
CA PHE A 21 16.13 -2.29 7.92
C PHE A 21 17.67 -2.20 7.88
N ASN A 22 18.40 -3.29 8.12
CA ASN A 22 19.85 -3.32 7.96
C ASN A 22 20.25 -2.96 6.51
N LYS A 23 21.22 -2.05 6.35
CA LYS A 23 21.67 -1.58 5.03
C LYS A 23 22.12 -2.71 4.11
N GLY A 24 22.79 -3.73 4.65
CA GLY A 24 23.24 -4.89 3.86
C GLY A 24 22.07 -5.64 3.24
N ILE A 25 20.99 -5.85 4.00
CA ILE A 25 19.78 -6.51 3.51
C ILE A 25 19.08 -5.64 2.46
N VAL A 26 18.90 -4.34 2.73
CA VAL A 26 18.23 -3.44 1.79
C VAL A 26 19.02 -3.32 0.48
N ASN A 27 20.35 -3.24 0.54
CA ASN A 27 21.22 -3.27 -0.64
C ASN A 27 21.06 -4.58 -1.42
N LEU A 28 20.96 -5.72 -0.74
CA LEU A 28 20.72 -7.01 -1.39
C LEU A 28 19.38 -7.03 -2.13
N MET A 29 18.31 -6.47 -1.53
CA MET A 29 17.01 -6.34 -2.18
C MET A 29 17.08 -5.45 -3.42
N SER A 30 17.75 -4.30 -3.31
CA SER A 30 17.98 -3.37 -4.42
C SER A 30 18.74 -4.04 -5.58
N LYS A 31 19.87 -4.70 -5.30
CA LYS A 31 20.67 -5.45 -6.30
C LYS A 31 19.87 -6.55 -6.99
N ASN A 32 18.92 -7.18 -6.30
CA ASN A 32 18.03 -8.18 -6.88
C ASN A 32 16.81 -7.57 -7.59
N ASN A 33 16.80 -6.25 -7.80
CA ASN A 33 15.75 -5.54 -8.51
C ASN A 33 14.36 -5.66 -7.84
N LEU A 34 14.34 -5.81 -6.49
CA LEU A 34 13.12 -5.79 -5.68
C LEU A 34 12.76 -4.35 -5.31
N GLY A 35 11.49 -4.13 -4.99
CA GLY A 35 11.03 -2.92 -4.32
C GLY A 35 11.13 -3.04 -2.81
N VAL A 36 10.71 -1.99 -2.12
CA VAL A 36 10.55 -1.96 -0.67
C VAL A 36 9.19 -1.38 -0.29
N ASP A 37 8.68 -1.85 0.83
CA ASP A 37 7.52 -1.28 1.52
C ASP A 37 8.02 -0.63 2.81
N VAL A 38 7.87 0.69 2.89
CA VAL A 38 8.36 1.53 4.00
C VAL A 38 7.19 2.04 4.83
N VAL A 39 7.43 2.29 6.11
CA VAL A 39 6.41 2.77 7.06
C VAL A 39 6.84 4.04 7.79
N SER A 40 7.94 4.66 7.37
CA SER A 40 8.41 5.94 7.92
C SER A 40 9.33 6.68 6.94
N LYS A 41 9.50 8.00 7.16
CA LYS A 41 10.48 8.82 6.43
C LYS A 41 11.91 8.28 6.58
N GLY A 42 12.25 7.76 7.77
CA GLY A 42 13.58 7.18 8.04
C GLY A 42 13.86 5.95 7.17
N GLU A 43 12.87 5.05 7.04
CA GLU A 43 12.95 3.88 6.15
C GLU A 43 13.00 4.30 4.68
N LEU A 44 12.18 5.28 4.28
CA LEU A 44 12.18 5.81 2.92
C LEU A 44 13.55 6.40 2.55
N LYS A 45 14.13 7.25 3.41
CA LYS A 45 15.47 7.81 3.22
C LYS A 45 16.51 6.71 3.09
N LYS A 46 16.54 5.77 4.03
CA LYS A 46 17.47 4.66 4.03
C LYS A 46 17.36 3.79 2.78
N SER A 47 16.15 3.55 2.28
CA SER A 47 15.97 2.77 1.05
C SER A 47 16.57 3.46 -0.17
N LEU A 48 16.39 4.79 -0.29
CA LEU A 48 17.00 5.59 -1.34
C LEU A 48 18.52 5.58 -1.24
N ASP A 49 19.08 5.75 -0.03
CA ASP A 49 20.53 5.70 0.24
C ASP A 49 21.14 4.31 -0.10
N CYS A 50 20.33 3.25 -0.03
CA CYS A 50 20.70 1.90 -0.45
C CYS A 50 20.46 1.62 -1.94
N GLY A 51 20.16 2.64 -2.74
CA GLY A 51 20.02 2.52 -4.19
C GLY A 51 18.70 1.90 -4.66
N VAL A 52 17.68 1.83 -3.81
CA VAL A 52 16.35 1.41 -4.27
C VAL A 52 15.74 2.52 -5.13
N LYS A 53 15.32 2.17 -6.34
CA LYS A 53 14.69 3.14 -7.25
C LYS A 53 13.38 3.65 -6.66
N ASN A 54 13.14 4.96 -6.73
CA ASN A 54 11.94 5.60 -6.20
C ASN A 54 10.63 4.97 -6.74
N ASN A 55 10.58 4.61 -8.01
CA ASN A 55 9.44 3.95 -8.65
C ASN A 55 9.23 2.48 -8.19
N LYS A 56 10.00 2.00 -7.20
CA LYS A 56 9.86 0.70 -6.55
C LYS A 56 9.64 0.81 -5.04
N ILE A 57 9.37 2.00 -4.55
CA ILE A 57 9.09 2.26 -3.14
C ILE A 57 7.60 2.46 -2.95
N VAL A 58 7.02 1.69 -2.04
CA VAL A 58 5.64 1.82 -1.58
C VAL A 58 5.67 2.31 -0.15
N PHE A 59 4.83 3.28 0.20
CA PHE A 59 4.73 3.80 1.56
C PHE A 59 3.41 3.36 2.18
N SER A 60 3.49 2.50 3.18
CA SER A 60 2.37 1.95 3.95
C SER A 60 2.36 2.47 5.38
N GLY A 61 1.36 2.04 6.17
CA GLY A 61 1.27 2.34 7.60
C GLY A 61 0.30 3.45 7.93
N VAL A 62 -0.25 3.37 9.14
CA VAL A 62 -1.19 4.35 9.71
C VAL A 62 -0.43 5.53 10.31
N GLY A 63 -1.08 6.70 10.37
CA GLY A 63 -0.53 7.88 11.04
C GLY A 63 0.70 8.48 10.37
N LYS A 64 0.75 8.46 9.03
CA LYS A 64 1.78 9.21 8.29
C LYS A 64 1.67 10.68 8.61
N THR A 65 2.78 11.28 9.01
CA THR A 65 2.85 12.71 9.28
C THR A 65 2.90 13.51 7.97
N GLU A 66 2.52 14.79 8.06
CA GLU A 66 2.64 15.74 6.96
C GLU A 66 4.06 15.76 6.36
N GLU A 67 5.08 15.75 7.21
CA GLU A 67 6.48 15.74 6.79
C GLU A 67 6.85 14.47 6.00
N GLU A 68 6.31 13.32 6.38
CA GLU A 68 6.53 12.05 5.72
C GLU A 68 5.86 12.02 4.35
N ILE A 69 4.61 12.48 4.27
CA ILE A 69 3.87 12.60 3.01
C ILE A 69 4.58 13.56 2.06
N LYS A 70 4.98 14.74 2.56
CA LYS A 70 5.75 15.75 1.80
C LYS A 70 7.04 15.16 1.23
N PHE A 71 7.79 14.44 2.06
CA PHE A 71 9.03 13.81 1.61
C PHE A 71 8.78 12.74 0.55
N ALA A 72 7.75 11.92 0.71
CA ALA A 72 7.35 10.92 -0.28
C ALA A 72 6.96 11.55 -1.62
N LEU A 73 6.19 12.66 -1.61
CA LEU A 73 5.84 13.45 -2.78
C LEU A 73 7.07 14.01 -3.49
N GLN A 74 8.00 14.59 -2.71
CA GLN A 74 9.25 15.15 -3.27
C GLN A 74 10.11 14.09 -3.97
N LYS A 75 10.13 12.87 -3.40
CA LYS A 75 10.91 11.74 -3.94
C LYS A 75 10.20 11.01 -5.08
N ASN A 76 8.95 11.36 -5.39
CA ASN A 76 8.16 10.77 -6.46
C ASN A 76 8.20 9.23 -6.40
N ILE A 77 7.84 8.68 -5.24
CA ILE A 77 7.80 7.24 -5.02
C ILE A 77 6.70 6.57 -5.83
N LYS A 78 6.71 5.24 -5.90
CA LYS A 78 5.75 4.47 -6.70
C LYS A 78 4.30 4.76 -6.30
N GLN A 79 4.00 4.70 -5.01
CA GLN A 79 2.67 4.97 -4.47
C GLN A 79 2.67 5.11 -2.94
N ILE A 80 1.63 5.74 -2.41
CA ILE A 80 1.27 5.72 -0.99
C ILE A 80 0.04 4.83 -0.81
N ASN A 81 0.08 3.92 0.16
CA ASN A 81 -1.08 3.16 0.60
C ASN A 81 -1.83 3.99 1.64
N VAL A 82 -3.04 4.39 1.31
CA VAL A 82 -3.88 5.28 2.11
C VAL A 82 -4.76 4.46 3.04
N GLU A 83 -4.75 4.80 4.31
CA GLU A 83 -5.37 4.03 5.38
C GLU A 83 -6.75 4.57 5.80
N SER A 84 -7.02 5.87 5.54
CA SER A 84 -8.28 6.53 5.90
C SER A 84 -8.65 7.66 4.92
N GLU A 85 -9.89 8.17 5.04
CA GLU A 85 -10.35 9.31 4.24
C GLU A 85 -9.66 10.61 4.66
N GLU A 86 -9.38 10.78 5.94
CA GLU A 86 -8.68 11.94 6.49
C GLU A 86 -7.27 12.01 5.92
N GLU A 87 -6.55 10.90 5.91
CA GLU A 87 -5.22 10.81 5.29
C GLU A 87 -5.28 11.11 3.79
N LEU A 88 -6.31 10.62 3.09
CA LEU A 88 -6.50 10.91 1.67
C LEU A 88 -6.68 12.41 1.41
N ASN A 89 -7.45 13.09 2.24
CA ASN A 89 -7.67 14.53 2.14
C ASN A 89 -6.36 15.31 2.36
N GLU A 90 -5.55 14.93 3.35
CA GLU A 90 -4.25 15.54 3.61
C GLU A 90 -3.30 15.35 2.42
N ILE A 91 -3.21 14.13 1.89
CA ILE A 91 -2.40 13.83 0.69
C ILE A 91 -2.89 14.66 -0.50
N GLY A 92 -4.21 14.80 -0.67
CA GLY A 92 -4.82 15.59 -1.73
C GLY A 92 -4.43 17.06 -1.65
N ASN A 93 -4.57 17.67 -0.48
CA ASN A 93 -4.19 19.06 -0.25
C ASN A 93 -2.71 19.31 -0.53
N MET A 94 -1.84 18.40 -0.09
CA MET A 94 -0.41 18.50 -0.38
C MET A 94 -0.10 18.32 -1.87
N ALA A 95 -0.73 17.35 -2.53
CA ALA A 95 -0.53 17.13 -3.96
C ALA A 95 -0.91 18.37 -4.79
N ILE A 96 -1.99 19.07 -4.40
CA ILE A 96 -2.40 20.34 -4.99
C ILE A 96 -1.35 21.43 -4.73
N SER A 97 -0.91 21.61 -3.48
CA SER A 97 0.07 22.65 -3.11
C SER A 97 1.41 22.47 -3.81
N PHE A 98 1.85 21.22 -3.99
CA PHE A 98 3.06 20.88 -4.74
C PHE A 98 2.87 20.81 -6.25
N LYS A 99 1.63 20.94 -6.75
CA LYS A 99 1.27 20.76 -8.18
C LYS A 99 1.81 19.44 -8.75
N ARG A 100 1.77 18.37 -7.96
CA ARG A 100 2.30 17.05 -8.31
C ARG A 100 1.21 15.99 -8.28
N LYS A 101 1.16 15.19 -9.33
CA LYS A 101 0.31 13.98 -9.36
C LYS A 101 0.94 12.88 -8.53
N ILE A 102 0.16 12.26 -7.65
CA ILE A 102 0.58 11.13 -6.84
C ILE A 102 -0.27 9.89 -7.13
N ASN A 103 0.39 8.76 -7.18
CA ASN A 103 -0.26 7.46 -7.22
C ASN A 103 -0.58 7.00 -5.80
N ILE A 104 -1.81 6.61 -5.57
CA ILE A 104 -2.26 6.05 -4.30
C ILE A 104 -2.92 4.70 -4.51
N SER A 105 -2.90 3.89 -3.45
CA SER A 105 -3.69 2.66 -3.34
C SER A 105 -4.52 2.77 -2.07
N LEU A 106 -5.82 2.55 -2.17
CA LEU A 106 -6.70 2.59 -1.00
C LEU A 106 -6.62 1.27 -0.25
N ARG A 107 -6.30 1.32 1.04
CA ARG A 107 -6.31 0.12 1.86
C ARG A 107 -7.72 -0.25 2.26
N VAL A 108 -8.14 -1.41 1.79
CA VAL A 108 -9.47 -1.96 2.06
C VAL A 108 -9.39 -2.90 3.25
N ASN A 109 -10.32 -2.77 4.18
CA ASN A 109 -10.55 -3.82 5.18
C ASN A 109 -11.42 -4.92 4.53
N PRO A 110 -10.85 -6.10 4.23
CA PRO A 110 -11.59 -7.15 3.52
C PRO A 110 -12.57 -7.91 4.42
N ASN A 111 -12.65 -7.60 5.71
CA ASN A 111 -13.43 -8.34 6.69
C ASN A 111 -13.19 -9.86 6.58
N VAL A 112 -11.93 -10.27 6.71
CA VAL A 112 -11.48 -11.66 6.66
C VAL A 112 -10.71 -11.98 7.91
N ASP A 113 -11.19 -12.97 8.67
CA ASP A 113 -10.44 -13.53 9.79
C ASP A 113 -9.23 -14.33 9.29
N ALA A 114 -8.04 -13.87 9.65
CA ALA A 114 -6.78 -14.51 9.31
C ALA A 114 -6.47 -15.74 10.17
N GLN A 115 -7.29 -16.03 11.19
CA GLN A 115 -7.07 -17.12 12.17
C GLN A 115 -5.67 -17.02 12.83
N THR A 116 -5.26 -15.81 13.15
CA THR A 116 -4.02 -15.51 13.88
C THR A 116 -4.35 -14.98 15.26
N HIS A 117 -3.33 -14.70 16.07
CA HIS A 117 -3.54 -14.10 17.39
C HIS A 117 -4.24 -12.74 17.25
N ASP A 118 -5.23 -12.45 18.11
CA ASP A 118 -6.08 -11.24 18.02
C ASP A 118 -5.29 -9.93 17.94
N LYS A 119 -4.17 -9.84 18.66
CA LYS A 119 -3.30 -8.63 18.65
C LYS A 119 -2.59 -8.35 17.32
N ILE A 120 -2.55 -9.31 16.39
CA ILE A 120 -1.90 -9.17 15.07
C ILE A 120 -2.86 -9.37 13.90
N SER A 121 -4.15 -9.55 14.17
CA SER A 121 -5.21 -9.51 13.17
C SER A 121 -5.45 -8.07 12.74
N THR A 122 -5.66 -7.83 11.45
CA THR A 122 -5.91 -6.49 10.88
C THR A 122 -6.95 -6.53 9.77
N GLY A 123 -7.63 -7.64 9.59
CA GLY A 123 -8.54 -7.86 8.47
C GLY A 123 -10.01 -8.05 8.84
N ARG A 124 -10.38 -8.02 10.13
CA ARG A 124 -11.76 -8.14 10.61
C ARG A 124 -12.48 -6.79 10.55
N SER A 125 -13.81 -6.79 10.54
CA SER A 125 -14.63 -5.56 10.56
C SER A 125 -14.40 -4.69 11.81
N GLU A 126 -14.06 -5.30 12.92
CA GLU A 126 -13.73 -4.66 14.20
C GLU A 126 -12.29 -4.10 14.26
N ASP A 127 -11.43 -4.52 13.33
CA ASP A 127 -10.08 -4.00 13.22
C ASP A 127 -10.12 -2.55 12.69
N LYS A 128 -9.43 -1.64 13.37
CA LYS A 128 -9.45 -0.18 13.11
C LYS A 128 -8.70 0.24 11.83
N PHE A 129 -8.27 -0.69 10.99
CA PHE A 129 -7.40 -0.40 9.84
C PHE A 129 -8.14 -0.52 8.51
N GLY A 130 -7.85 0.43 7.63
CA GLY A 130 -8.35 0.43 6.27
C GLY A 130 -9.76 1.03 6.12
N ILE A 131 -10.15 1.24 4.89
CA ILE A 131 -11.39 1.89 4.47
C ILE A 131 -12.42 0.80 4.14
N SER A 132 -13.69 0.99 4.54
CA SER A 132 -14.77 0.05 4.22
C SER A 132 -15.07 0.01 2.72
N GLU A 133 -15.57 -1.13 2.22
CA GLU A 133 -15.88 -1.31 0.79
C GLU A 133 -16.86 -0.24 0.27
N GLU A 134 -17.87 0.14 1.06
CA GLU A 134 -18.86 1.16 0.71
C GLU A 134 -18.24 2.55 0.50
N LYS A 135 -17.28 2.92 1.35
CA LYS A 135 -16.56 4.18 1.24
C LYS A 135 -15.60 4.19 0.05
N ILE A 136 -14.96 3.05 -0.25
CA ILE A 136 -14.07 2.90 -1.41
C ILE A 136 -14.79 3.28 -2.71
N GLU A 137 -16.02 2.83 -2.92
CA GLU A 137 -16.77 3.16 -4.13
C GLU A 137 -17.03 4.68 -4.25
N LYS A 138 -17.40 5.32 -3.15
CA LYS A 138 -17.63 6.77 -3.12
C LYS A 138 -16.34 7.55 -3.41
N ILE A 139 -15.24 7.14 -2.79
CA ILE A 139 -13.92 7.74 -3.00
C ILE A 139 -13.48 7.60 -4.45
N CYS A 140 -13.56 6.41 -5.03
CA CYS A 140 -13.18 6.18 -6.43
C CYS A 140 -13.99 7.07 -7.38
N LYS A 141 -15.29 7.19 -7.16
CA LYS A 141 -16.16 8.07 -7.96
C LYS A 141 -15.78 9.54 -7.82
N TYR A 142 -15.53 10.00 -6.58
CA TYR A 142 -15.18 11.39 -6.30
C TYR A 142 -13.82 11.81 -6.92
N TYR A 143 -12.84 10.93 -6.84
CA TYR A 143 -11.48 11.20 -7.33
C TYR A 143 -11.23 10.76 -8.79
N LYS A 144 -12.24 10.26 -9.52
CA LYS A 144 -12.10 9.71 -10.87
C LYS A 144 -11.35 10.64 -11.83
N GLU A 145 -11.69 11.92 -11.81
CA GLU A 145 -11.10 12.95 -12.69
C GLU A 145 -10.16 13.90 -11.94
N ASN A 146 -9.69 13.50 -10.78
CA ASN A 146 -8.82 14.36 -10.00
C ASN A 146 -7.46 14.53 -10.68
N LYS A 147 -7.04 15.78 -10.84
CA LYS A 147 -5.80 16.12 -11.54
C LYS A 147 -4.55 15.65 -10.80
N TYR A 148 -4.58 15.62 -9.47
CA TYR A 148 -3.41 15.38 -8.63
C TYR A 148 -3.42 14.02 -7.92
N ILE A 149 -4.58 13.41 -7.74
CA ILE A 149 -4.71 12.08 -7.13
C ILE A 149 -5.01 11.05 -8.20
N ASN A 150 -4.16 10.02 -8.29
CA ASN A 150 -4.37 8.88 -9.16
C ASN A 150 -4.57 7.62 -8.31
N ILE A 151 -5.81 7.16 -8.18
CA ILE A 151 -6.11 5.90 -7.51
C ILE A 151 -5.79 4.77 -8.46
N ASN A 152 -4.64 4.14 -8.29
CA ASN A 152 -4.14 3.10 -9.19
C ASN A 152 -4.40 1.67 -8.70
N GLY A 153 -4.98 1.51 -7.51
CA GLY A 153 -5.26 0.18 -6.98
C GLY A 153 -5.84 0.16 -5.58
N LEU A 154 -6.05 -1.07 -5.12
CA LEU A 154 -6.46 -1.38 -3.76
C LEU A 154 -5.35 -2.17 -3.09
N SER A 155 -5.14 -1.92 -1.80
CA SER A 155 -4.23 -2.68 -0.94
C SER A 155 -4.99 -3.38 0.18
N ILE A 156 -4.48 -4.50 0.64
CA ILE A 156 -5.01 -5.24 1.79
C ILE A 156 -3.88 -5.70 2.68
N HIS A 157 -4.17 -5.75 3.97
CA HIS A 157 -3.33 -6.41 4.95
C HIS A 157 -4.25 -7.12 5.94
N ILE A 158 -4.19 -8.44 5.97
CA ILE A 158 -5.12 -9.29 6.74
C ILE A 158 -4.55 -9.79 8.07
N GLY A 159 -3.28 -9.48 8.34
CA GLY A 159 -2.59 -9.88 9.56
C GLY A 159 -1.15 -10.33 9.31
N SER A 160 -0.45 -10.61 10.39
CA SER A 160 0.93 -11.10 10.39
C SER A 160 0.99 -12.58 10.78
N GLN A 161 2.10 -13.25 10.45
CA GLN A 161 2.38 -14.66 10.82
C GLN A 161 1.30 -15.66 10.38
N ILE A 162 0.67 -15.42 9.23
CA ILE A 162 -0.38 -16.29 8.69
C ILE A 162 0.27 -17.52 8.07
N CYS A 163 0.02 -18.70 8.65
CA CYS A 163 0.57 -19.98 8.20
C CYS A 163 -0.31 -20.71 7.19
N LYS A 164 -1.57 -20.28 7.00
CA LYS A 164 -2.53 -20.94 6.11
C LYS A 164 -2.80 -20.10 4.86
N ILE A 165 -2.93 -20.74 3.71
CA ILE A 165 -3.22 -20.06 2.43
C ILE A 165 -4.70 -19.63 2.32
N THR A 166 -5.61 -20.26 3.05
CA THR A 166 -7.06 -20.04 2.96
C THR A 166 -7.49 -18.59 3.22
N PRO A 167 -6.99 -17.88 4.27
CA PRO A 167 -7.31 -16.47 4.49
C PRO A 167 -6.93 -15.58 3.31
N PHE A 168 -5.76 -15.81 2.70
CA PHE A 168 -5.32 -15.08 1.50
C PHE A 168 -6.27 -15.31 0.33
N LYS A 169 -6.68 -16.57 0.06
CA LYS A 169 -7.64 -16.88 -1.01
C LYS A 169 -8.97 -16.17 -0.80
N ARG A 170 -9.48 -16.14 0.45
CA ARG A 170 -10.72 -15.44 0.80
C ARG A 170 -10.59 -13.93 0.57
N ALA A 171 -9.52 -13.31 1.06
CA ALA A 171 -9.26 -11.89 0.90
C ALA A 171 -9.16 -11.50 -0.59
N PHE A 172 -8.34 -12.21 -1.37
CA PHE A 172 -8.21 -11.94 -2.80
C PHE A 172 -9.52 -12.15 -3.59
N LYS A 173 -10.36 -13.13 -3.20
CA LYS A 173 -11.68 -13.31 -3.81
C LYS A 173 -12.60 -12.10 -3.56
N LYS A 174 -12.58 -11.54 -2.35
CA LYS A 174 -13.34 -10.32 -2.02
C LYS A 174 -12.84 -9.11 -2.81
N ILE A 175 -11.53 -8.84 -2.78
CA ILE A 175 -10.94 -7.71 -3.51
C ILE A 175 -11.17 -7.83 -5.02
N LYS A 176 -11.08 -9.03 -5.58
CA LYS A 176 -11.43 -9.25 -7.00
C LYS A 176 -12.85 -8.83 -7.30
N LYS A 177 -13.82 -9.19 -6.45
CA LYS A 177 -15.22 -8.79 -6.62
C LYS A 177 -15.37 -7.27 -6.57
N LEU A 178 -14.74 -6.61 -5.59
CA LEU A 178 -14.76 -5.16 -5.46
C LEU A 178 -14.15 -4.46 -6.69
N ILE A 179 -12.99 -4.89 -7.16
CA ILE A 179 -12.37 -4.33 -8.38
C ILE A 179 -13.28 -4.49 -9.60
N LEU A 180 -13.93 -5.65 -9.75
CA LEU A 180 -14.86 -5.88 -10.86
C LEU A 180 -16.12 -5.02 -10.76
N SER A 181 -16.62 -4.75 -9.54
CA SER A 181 -17.73 -3.83 -9.30
C SER A 181 -17.35 -2.40 -9.67
N LEU A 182 -16.18 -1.93 -9.24
CA LEU A 182 -15.67 -0.59 -9.56
C LEU A 182 -15.54 -0.39 -11.09
N LYS A 183 -14.97 -1.38 -11.80
CA LYS A 183 -14.79 -1.32 -13.26
C LYS A 183 -16.09 -1.36 -14.08
N LYS A 184 -17.19 -1.87 -13.52
CA LYS A 184 -18.48 -1.88 -14.21
C LYS A 184 -19.22 -0.54 -14.08
N LYS A 185 -18.83 0.28 -13.11
CA LYS A 185 -19.44 1.59 -12.83
C LYS A 185 -18.66 2.75 -13.49
N ASP A 186 -17.49 2.44 -14.09
CA ASP A 186 -16.69 3.32 -14.94
C ASP A 186 -17.21 3.37 -16.38
#